data_7be9777f69490da93f5a45a58e21306b
#
_entry.id   7be9777f69490da93f5a45a58e21306b
#
_cell.length_a   1.000
_cell.length_b   1.000
_cell.length_c   1.000
_cell.angle_alpha   90.00
_cell.angle_beta   90.00
_cell.angle_gamma   90.00
#
_symmetry.space_group_name_H-M   'P 1'
#
loop_
_entity.id
_entity.type
_entity.pdbx_description
1 polymer ?
#
loop_
_entity_poly.entity_id
_entity_poly.type
_entity_poly.pdbx_seq_one_letter_code
_entity_poly.pdbx_strand_id
1 'polypeptide(L)'
;MNQVMSNNFNVELMKLLEEDDDDDVCLIDGTPLDDNCVELVCKHKFNYLSLLQEVKVQKKYNNLEVQKLSSYQIKCPYCRKINNGVLPYIESLCKTKMRGINWPASKVLKTKKCCAIIKSGKRKGEVCGKLCAGKLCPRHAKLAEKAKEKAKANVNKKIKNVSTKTCIAIIRSGKRKGEICGCKCKNNENMCGRHISKKKVLNTIISI
;
A
#
# COMPACT_ATOMS: atom_id res chain seq x y z
N MET A 1 50.38 -27.25 29.27
CA MET A 1 50.21 -25.90 28.63
C MET A 1 49.50 -25.90 27.28
N ASN A 2 49.12 -27.04 26.68
CA ASN A 2 48.56 -27.08 25.31
C ASN A 2 47.03 -27.04 25.18
N GLN A 3 46.24 -27.12 26.26
CA GLN A 3 44.77 -27.12 26.19
C GLN A 3 44.17 -25.72 26.21
N VAL A 4 44.84 -24.71 26.72
CA VAL A 4 44.31 -23.32 26.81
C VAL A 4 44.38 -22.60 25.46
N MET A 5 45.34 -22.91 24.62
CA MET A 5 45.51 -22.31 23.29
C MET A 5 44.42 -22.77 22.28
N SER A 6 43.97 -24.03 22.41
CA SER A 6 42.95 -24.59 21.50
C SER A 6 41.54 -23.99 21.71
N ASN A 7 41.20 -23.62 22.95
CA ASN A 7 39.89 -23.05 23.27
C ASN A 7 39.72 -21.60 22.75
N ASN A 8 40.77 -20.78 22.75
CA ASN A 8 40.73 -19.42 22.24
C ASN A 8 40.60 -19.39 20.73
N PHE A 9 41.29 -20.27 20.00
CA PHE A 9 41.15 -20.34 18.54
C PHE A 9 39.72 -20.73 18.10
N ASN A 10 39.11 -21.71 18.75
CA ASN A 10 37.74 -22.12 18.45
C ASN A 10 36.70 -21.02 18.76
N VAL A 11 36.90 -20.26 19.85
CA VAL A 11 36.04 -19.14 20.20
C VAL A 11 36.18 -17.98 19.19
N GLU A 12 37.40 -17.71 18.73
CA GLU A 12 37.69 -16.68 17.73
C GLU A 12 37.19 -17.08 16.36
N LEU A 13 37.32 -18.35 15.98
CA LEU A 13 36.75 -18.92 14.77
C LEU A 13 35.20 -18.86 14.78
N MET A 14 34.59 -19.21 15.92
CA MET A 14 33.13 -19.07 16.09
C MET A 14 32.65 -17.62 15.96
N LYS A 15 33.39 -16.66 16.53
CA LYS A 15 33.10 -15.22 16.34
C LYS A 15 33.20 -14.79 14.90
N LEU A 16 34.22 -15.19 14.16
CA LEU A 16 34.39 -14.91 12.75
C LEU A 16 33.29 -15.55 11.88
N LEU A 17 32.76 -16.70 12.30
CA LEU A 17 31.62 -17.36 11.63
C LEU A 17 30.26 -16.76 11.98
N GLU A 18 30.14 -16.04 13.12
CA GLU A 18 28.94 -15.35 13.54
C GLU A 18 28.81 -13.93 12.93
N GLU A 19 29.91 -13.34 12.40
CA GLU A 19 29.92 -12.00 11.80
C GLU A 19 29.54 -11.97 10.33
N ASP A 20 29.34 -13.12 9.66
CA ASP A 20 28.81 -13.21 8.30
C ASP A 20 27.27 -13.19 8.33
N ASP A 21 26.66 -12.06 8.75
CA ASP A 21 25.27 -11.73 8.43
C ASP A 21 25.16 -11.45 6.90
N ASP A 22 25.33 -12.50 6.09
CA ASP A 22 25.07 -12.54 4.63
C ASP A 22 23.63 -12.21 4.26
N ASP A 23 22.81 -11.82 5.27
CA ASP A 23 21.39 -11.56 5.10
C ASP A 23 21.07 -10.28 4.32
N ASP A 24 22.06 -9.38 4.16
CA ASP A 24 21.86 -8.06 3.55
C ASP A 24 22.47 -7.87 2.16
N VAL A 25 22.97 -8.95 1.55
CA VAL A 25 23.54 -8.92 0.19
C VAL A 25 22.73 -9.75 -0.80
N CYS A 26 22.71 -9.31 -2.04
CA CYS A 26 22.07 -10.04 -3.13
C CYS A 26 22.92 -11.24 -3.56
N LEU A 27 22.37 -12.45 -3.45
CA LEU A 27 23.08 -13.70 -3.73
C LEU A 27 23.38 -13.96 -5.24
N ILE A 28 23.05 -13.02 -6.14
CA ILE A 28 23.41 -13.10 -7.56
C ILE A 28 24.63 -12.25 -7.87
N ASP A 29 24.64 -11.00 -7.42
CA ASP A 29 25.63 -9.99 -7.81
C ASP A 29 26.49 -9.49 -6.61
N GLY A 30 26.23 -9.97 -5.39
CA GLY A 30 26.97 -9.59 -4.18
C GLY A 30 26.77 -8.14 -3.75
N THR A 31 25.85 -7.41 -4.38
CA THR A 31 25.58 -6.02 -4.01
C THR A 31 24.64 -5.94 -2.78
N PRO A 32 24.67 -4.85 -2.00
CA PRO A 32 23.71 -4.65 -0.92
C PRO A 32 22.28 -4.78 -1.41
N LEU A 33 21.39 -5.33 -0.58
CA LEU A 33 19.96 -5.45 -0.91
C LEU A 33 19.30 -4.08 -0.95
N ASP A 34 18.56 -3.80 -2.02
CA ASP A 34 17.76 -2.60 -2.19
C ASP A 34 16.35 -2.73 -1.58
N ASP A 35 15.61 -1.61 -1.50
CA ASP A 35 14.23 -1.57 -1.00
C ASP A 35 13.26 -2.45 -1.81
N ASN A 36 13.60 -2.78 -3.04
CA ASN A 36 12.81 -3.58 -3.96
C ASN A 36 13.28 -5.04 -4.01
N CYS A 37 14.11 -5.48 -3.06
CA CYS A 37 14.58 -6.85 -3.02
C CYS A 37 13.41 -7.85 -2.96
N VAL A 38 13.61 -9.02 -3.57
CA VAL A 38 12.63 -10.10 -3.63
C VAL A 38 13.13 -11.29 -2.83
N GLU A 39 12.36 -11.65 -1.81
CA GLU A 39 12.55 -12.90 -1.07
C GLU A 39 11.76 -14.03 -1.73
N LEU A 40 12.41 -15.14 -2.04
CA LEU A 40 11.77 -16.34 -2.56
C LEU A 40 11.17 -17.20 -1.43
N VAL A 41 10.38 -18.22 -1.78
CA VAL A 41 9.80 -19.16 -0.80
C VAL A 41 10.87 -19.92 -0.02
N CYS A 42 12.06 -20.10 -0.61
CA CYS A 42 13.24 -20.70 0.02
C CYS A 42 14.04 -19.74 0.92
N LYS A 43 13.54 -18.52 1.16
CA LYS A 43 14.13 -17.48 2.00
C LYS A 43 15.36 -16.75 1.42
N HIS A 44 15.87 -17.15 0.27
CA HIS A 44 16.94 -16.42 -0.39
C HIS A 44 16.45 -15.09 -0.94
N LYS A 45 17.23 -14.03 -0.71
CA LYS A 45 16.94 -12.65 -1.09
C LYS A 45 17.78 -12.24 -2.29
N PHE A 46 17.21 -11.44 -3.18
CA PHE A 46 17.86 -10.96 -4.39
C PHE A 46 17.38 -9.57 -4.75
N ASN A 47 18.23 -8.74 -5.31
CA ASN A 47 17.83 -7.49 -5.91
C ASN A 47 16.91 -7.75 -7.11
N TYR A 48 15.87 -6.94 -7.26
CA TYR A 48 14.82 -7.17 -8.26
C TYR A 48 15.35 -7.28 -9.69
N LEU A 49 16.26 -6.39 -10.09
CA LEU A 49 16.78 -6.35 -11.45
C LEU A 49 17.63 -7.57 -11.77
N SER A 50 18.50 -7.98 -10.86
CA SER A 50 19.36 -9.15 -11.03
C SER A 50 18.55 -10.43 -11.12
N LEU A 51 17.55 -10.58 -10.23
CA LEU A 51 16.62 -11.72 -10.30
C LEU A 51 15.75 -11.70 -11.56
N LEU A 52 15.30 -10.53 -12.01
CA LEU A 52 14.50 -10.37 -13.23
C LEU A 52 15.30 -10.84 -14.46
N GLN A 53 16.58 -10.47 -14.55
CA GLN A 53 17.48 -10.89 -15.63
C GLN A 53 17.65 -12.40 -15.63
N GLU A 54 17.91 -12.99 -14.47
CA GLU A 54 18.05 -14.43 -14.29
C GLU A 54 16.78 -15.18 -14.68
N VAL A 55 15.61 -14.72 -14.23
CA VAL A 55 14.32 -15.33 -14.61
C VAL A 55 14.05 -15.23 -16.11
N LYS A 56 14.47 -14.14 -16.79
CA LYS A 56 14.39 -14.05 -18.26
C LYS A 56 15.22 -15.13 -18.94
N VAL A 57 16.44 -15.39 -18.44
CA VAL A 57 17.31 -16.46 -18.95
C VAL A 57 16.68 -17.83 -18.73
N GLN A 58 16.17 -18.11 -17.53
CA GLN A 58 15.49 -19.36 -17.20
C GLN A 58 14.26 -19.66 -18.08
N LYS A 59 13.62 -18.62 -18.63
CA LYS A 59 12.44 -18.77 -19.51
C LYS A 59 12.79 -18.91 -20.99
N LYS A 60 14.04 -18.67 -21.37
CA LYS A 60 14.51 -19.00 -22.72
C LYS A 60 14.59 -20.52 -22.84
N TYR A 61 14.24 -21.01 -24.02
CA TYR A 61 14.32 -22.43 -24.31
C TYR A 61 15.78 -22.89 -24.25
N ASN A 62 16.08 -23.86 -23.41
CA ASN A 62 17.39 -24.48 -23.32
C ASN A 62 17.23 -25.99 -23.39
N ASN A 63 17.80 -26.60 -24.44
CA ASN A 63 17.75 -28.05 -24.67
C ASN A 63 18.56 -28.84 -23.63
N LEU A 64 19.50 -28.19 -22.94
CA LEU A 64 20.38 -28.82 -21.94
C LEU A 64 19.78 -28.88 -20.54
N GLU A 65 18.64 -28.19 -20.29
CA GLU A 65 17.97 -28.26 -18.99
C GLU A 65 17.07 -29.49 -18.89
N VAL A 66 17.45 -30.41 -18.01
CA VAL A 66 16.70 -31.63 -17.71
C VAL A 66 15.33 -31.31 -17.11
N GLN A 67 15.23 -30.25 -16.26
CA GLN A 67 14.01 -29.89 -15.59
C GLN A 67 13.33 -28.67 -16.23
N LYS A 68 12.29 -28.94 -17.03
CA LYS A 68 11.49 -27.89 -17.66
C LYS A 68 10.62 -27.16 -16.64
N LEU A 69 10.74 -25.83 -16.59
CA LEU A 69 9.90 -24.97 -15.77
C LEU A 69 8.55 -24.70 -16.44
N SER A 70 7.46 -24.80 -15.71
CA SER A 70 6.15 -24.34 -16.21
C SER A 70 6.14 -22.81 -16.36
N SER A 71 5.15 -22.29 -17.10
CA SER A 71 5.05 -20.86 -17.41
C SER A 71 5.09 -19.95 -16.16
N TYR A 72 4.58 -20.43 -15.03
CA TYR A 72 4.48 -19.65 -13.78
C TYR A 72 5.34 -20.21 -12.65
N GLN A 73 6.47 -20.79 -12.98
CA GLN A 73 7.46 -21.28 -12.03
C GLN A 73 8.79 -20.58 -12.27
N ILE A 74 9.51 -20.27 -11.21
CA ILE A 74 10.88 -19.78 -11.23
C ILE A 74 11.75 -20.66 -10.34
N LYS A 75 12.96 -20.90 -10.78
CA LYS A 75 13.98 -21.65 -10.04
C LYS A 75 14.84 -20.65 -9.25
N CYS A 76 15.08 -20.91 -7.99
CA CYS A 76 15.98 -20.08 -7.19
C CYS A 76 17.40 -20.17 -7.80
N PRO A 77 18.07 -19.05 -8.11
CA PRO A 77 19.44 -19.08 -8.65
C PRO A 77 20.44 -19.74 -7.71
N TYR A 78 20.25 -19.58 -6.41
CA TYR A 78 21.15 -20.08 -5.38
C TYR A 78 20.92 -21.59 -5.08
N CYS A 79 19.75 -21.92 -4.52
CA CYS A 79 19.47 -23.31 -4.09
C CYS A 79 18.72 -24.17 -5.13
N ARG A 80 18.43 -23.64 -6.31
CA ARG A 80 17.72 -24.30 -7.44
C ARG A 80 16.29 -24.79 -7.13
N LYS A 81 15.76 -24.50 -5.94
CA LYS A 81 14.40 -24.87 -5.56
C LYS A 81 13.37 -24.17 -6.44
N ILE A 82 12.38 -24.92 -6.92
CA ILE A 82 11.29 -24.38 -7.76
C ILE A 82 10.30 -23.64 -6.87
N ASN A 83 10.00 -22.39 -7.24
CA ASN A 83 9.01 -21.54 -6.62
C ASN A 83 7.83 -21.37 -7.57
N ASN A 84 6.61 -21.63 -7.09
CA ASN A 84 5.37 -21.46 -7.84
C ASN A 84 4.93 -20.00 -7.80
N GLY A 85 5.12 -19.28 -8.90
CA GLY A 85 4.75 -17.89 -9.03
C GLY A 85 5.65 -17.13 -9.99
N VAL A 86 5.32 -15.87 -10.21
CA VAL A 86 6.07 -14.89 -11.02
C VAL A 86 6.54 -13.75 -10.14
N LEU A 87 7.51 -12.97 -10.61
CA LEU A 87 7.96 -11.76 -9.91
C LEU A 87 6.85 -10.71 -9.83
N PRO A 88 6.86 -9.81 -8.85
CA PRO A 88 5.98 -8.66 -8.85
C PRO A 88 6.32 -7.72 -10.03
N TYR A 89 5.32 -7.11 -10.66
CA TYR A 89 5.55 -6.03 -11.61
C TYR A 89 5.79 -4.73 -10.86
N ILE A 90 6.96 -4.12 -11.06
CA ILE A 90 7.36 -2.83 -10.47
C ILE A 90 7.57 -1.86 -11.62
N GLU A 91 6.68 -0.88 -11.75
CA GLU A 91 6.64 0.07 -12.87
C GLU A 91 7.90 0.94 -12.95
N SER A 92 8.47 1.33 -11.81
CA SER A 92 9.72 2.10 -11.75
C SER A 92 10.95 1.35 -12.27
N LEU A 93 10.96 0.01 -12.20
CA LEU A 93 12.09 -0.83 -12.57
C LEU A 93 11.90 -1.60 -13.88
N CYS A 94 10.66 -1.79 -14.33
CA CYS A 94 10.36 -2.59 -15.51
C CYS A 94 9.30 -1.91 -16.38
N LYS A 95 9.66 -1.54 -17.61
CA LYS A 95 8.76 -0.85 -18.56
C LYS A 95 7.66 -1.76 -19.11
N THR A 96 7.87 -3.08 -19.15
CA THR A 96 6.96 -4.01 -19.82
C THR A 96 6.48 -5.14 -18.92
N LYS A 97 5.21 -5.52 -19.08
CA LYS A 97 4.62 -6.70 -18.43
C LYS A 97 4.91 -7.93 -19.29
N MET A 98 5.67 -8.88 -18.75
CA MET A 98 6.11 -10.10 -19.44
C MET A 98 5.40 -11.31 -18.83
N ARG A 99 4.62 -12.03 -19.65
CA ARG A 99 3.90 -13.22 -19.20
C ARG A 99 4.88 -14.31 -18.74
N GLY A 100 4.62 -14.90 -17.57
CA GLY A 100 5.47 -15.94 -16.99
C GLY A 100 6.71 -15.41 -16.24
N ILE A 101 7.00 -14.11 -16.30
CA ILE A 101 8.12 -13.47 -15.62
C ILE A 101 7.60 -12.54 -14.52
N ASN A 102 6.87 -11.48 -14.89
CA ASN A 102 6.29 -10.52 -13.95
C ASN A 102 4.77 -10.29 -14.15
N TRP A 103 4.11 -11.15 -14.93
CA TRP A 103 2.68 -11.14 -15.23
C TRP A 103 2.12 -12.55 -15.37
N PRO A 104 0.89 -12.86 -14.96
CA PRO A 104 -0.14 -11.95 -14.39
C PRO A 104 0.01 -11.73 -12.89
N ALA A 105 -0.55 -10.62 -12.39
CA ALA A 105 -0.51 -10.24 -10.97
C ALA A 105 -1.14 -11.28 -10.03
N SER A 106 -2.10 -12.08 -10.52
CA SER A 106 -2.74 -13.18 -9.76
C SER A 106 -1.78 -14.32 -9.41
N LYS A 107 -0.69 -14.48 -10.16
CA LYS A 107 0.32 -15.53 -10.01
C LYS A 107 1.60 -15.04 -9.35
N VAL A 108 1.63 -13.81 -8.84
CA VAL A 108 2.81 -13.27 -8.14
C VAL A 108 3.14 -14.12 -6.90
N LEU A 109 4.43 -14.30 -6.65
CA LEU A 109 4.97 -14.99 -5.47
C LEU A 109 4.35 -14.45 -4.18
N LYS A 110 3.96 -15.34 -3.28
CA LYS A 110 3.30 -15.03 -2.02
C LYS A 110 4.20 -15.45 -0.87
N THR A 111 5.13 -14.60 -0.51
CA THR A 111 6.14 -14.86 0.53
C THR A 111 5.80 -14.20 1.85
N LYS A 112 4.98 -13.14 1.86
CA LYS A 112 4.64 -12.36 3.05
C LYS A 112 3.28 -12.77 3.63
N LYS A 113 3.13 -12.63 4.96
CA LYS A 113 1.85 -12.85 5.65
C LYS A 113 1.08 -11.54 5.78
N CYS A 114 -0.24 -11.57 5.55
CA CYS A 114 -1.11 -10.40 5.70
C CYS A 114 -1.17 -9.94 7.15
N CYS A 115 -0.80 -8.68 7.41
CA CYS A 115 -0.77 -8.08 8.74
C CYS A 115 -2.10 -7.43 9.17
N ALA A 116 -3.15 -7.48 8.34
CA ALA A 116 -4.44 -6.87 8.67
C ALA A 116 -5.14 -7.59 9.83
N ILE A 117 -5.71 -6.81 10.74
CA ILE A 117 -6.57 -7.30 11.82
C ILE A 117 -7.97 -7.59 11.28
N ILE A 118 -8.52 -8.74 11.60
CA ILE A 118 -9.88 -9.16 11.20
C ILE A 118 -10.88 -8.39 12.06
N LYS A 119 -11.78 -7.63 11.41
CA LYS A 119 -12.74 -6.74 12.10
C LYS A 119 -14.06 -7.41 12.46
N SER A 120 -14.37 -8.58 11.90
CA SER A 120 -15.67 -9.26 12.09
C SER A 120 -15.56 -10.78 11.99
N GLY A 121 -16.55 -11.49 12.56
CA GLY A 121 -16.62 -12.96 12.57
C GLY A 121 -15.94 -13.59 13.78
N LYS A 122 -15.85 -14.94 13.78
CA LYS A 122 -15.28 -15.74 14.89
C LYS A 122 -13.84 -15.41 15.23
N ARG A 123 -13.05 -14.90 14.25
CA ARG A 123 -11.64 -14.51 14.41
C ARG A 123 -11.45 -13.00 14.54
N LYS A 124 -12.43 -12.28 15.05
CA LYS A 124 -12.32 -10.82 15.29
C LYS A 124 -11.18 -10.52 16.26
N GLY A 125 -10.32 -9.57 15.92
CA GLY A 125 -9.16 -9.16 16.70
C GLY A 125 -7.87 -9.90 16.35
N GLU A 126 -7.92 -11.03 15.62
CA GLU A 126 -6.73 -11.76 15.19
C GLU A 126 -6.12 -11.17 13.91
N VAL A 127 -4.82 -11.43 13.72
CA VAL A 127 -4.12 -11.11 12.46
C VAL A 127 -4.56 -12.09 11.37
N CYS A 128 -4.81 -11.59 10.17
CA CYS A 128 -5.28 -12.39 9.03
C CYS A 128 -4.33 -13.55 8.69
N GLY A 129 -3.02 -13.33 8.67
CA GLY A 129 -1.97 -14.34 8.43
C GLY A 129 -1.97 -14.98 7.04
N LYS A 130 -2.88 -14.62 6.12
CA LYS A 130 -2.96 -15.19 4.77
C LYS A 130 -1.74 -14.79 3.95
N LEU A 131 -1.12 -15.77 3.27
CA LEU A 131 0.02 -15.51 2.38
C LEU A 131 -0.37 -14.56 1.23
N CYS A 132 0.47 -13.55 0.99
CA CYS A 132 0.27 -12.52 -0.02
C CYS A 132 1.61 -12.00 -0.55
N ALA A 133 1.58 -11.31 -1.68
CA ALA A 133 2.76 -10.72 -2.31
C ALA A 133 3.23 -9.42 -1.62
N GLY A 134 2.33 -8.73 -0.91
CA GLY A 134 2.61 -7.48 -0.21
C GLY A 134 2.23 -7.52 1.27
N LYS A 135 2.12 -6.37 1.92
CA LYS A 135 1.73 -6.26 3.33
C LYS A 135 0.28 -6.73 3.60
N LEU A 136 -0.60 -6.64 2.61
CA LEU A 136 -2.02 -6.98 2.73
C LEU A 136 -2.42 -8.01 1.67
N CYS A 137 -3.27 -8.95 2.04
CA CYS A 137 -3.88 -9.86 1.06
C CYS A 137 -4.89 -9.10 0.16
N PRO A 138 -5.26 -9.60 -1.02
CA PRO A 138 -6.13 -8.90 -1.97
C PRO A 138 -7.45 -8.42 -1.38
N ARG A 139 -8.04 -9.19 -0.45
CA ARG A 139 -9.27 -8.78 0.25
C ARG A 139 -9.04 -7.55 1.13
N HIS A 140 -7.99 -7.57 1.96
CA HIS A 140 -7.70 -6.46 2.87
C HIS A 140 -7.14 -5.23 2.16
N ALA A 141 -6.42 -5.39 1.05
CA ALA A 141 -6.00 -4.30 0.18
C ALA A 141 -7.21 -3.54 -0.39
N LYS A 142 -8.19 -4.25 -0.98
CA LYS A 142 -9.44 -3.65 -1.49
C LYS A 142 -10.25 -2.95 -0.38
N LEU A 143 -10.27 -3.48 0.83
CA LEU A 143 -10.94 -2.83 1.97
C LEU A 143 -10.22 -1.56 2.40
N ALA A 144 -8.89 -1.55 2.39
CA ALA A 144 -8.08 -0.38 2.72
C ALA A 144 -8.24 0.73 1.68
N GLU A 145 -8.28 0.39 0.38
CA GLU A 145 -8.56 1.34 -0.71
C GLU A 145 -9.94 1.97 -0.57
N LYS A 146 -10.99 1.16 -0.39
CA LYS A 146 -12.36 1.67 -0.15
C LYS A 146 -12.46 2.57 1.09
N ALA A 147 -11.70 2.28 2.14
CA ALA A 147 -11.66 3.12 3.33
C ALA A 147 -11.00 4.48 3.05
N LYS A 148 -9.91 4.49 2.27
CA LYS A 148 -9.23 5.72 1.82
C LYS A 148 -10.15 6.58 0.93
N GLU A 149 -10.88 5.98 0.00
CA GLU A 149 -11.85 6.68 -0.86
C GLU A 149 -12.98 7.31 -0.04
N LYS A 150 -13.56 6.57 0.91
CA LYS A 150 -14.58 7.10 1.82
C LYS A 150 -14.07 8.25 2.69
N ALA A 151 -12.84 8.16 3.18
CA ALA A 151 -12.21 9.24 3.95
C ALA A 151 -12.04 10.51 3.10
N LYS A 152 -11.56 10.39 1.85
CA LYS A 152 -11.44 11.50 0.90
C LYS A 152 -12.81 12.13 0.58
N ALA A 153 -13.84 11.32 0.36
CA ALA A 153 -15.20 11.81 0.10
C ALA A 153 -15.79 12.56 1.31
N ASN A 154 -15.53 12.11 2.54
CA ASN A 154 -15.99 12.79 3.75
C ASN A 154 -15.27 14.12 3.99
N VAL A 155 -13.96 14.23 3.66
CA VAL A 155 -13.22 15.49 3.73
C VAL A 155 -13.82 16.50 2.74
N ASN A 156 -14.09 16.10 1.50
CA ASN A 156 -14.72 16.97 0.50
C ASN A 156 -16.14 17.39 0.88
N LYS A 157 -16.93 16.52 1.57
CA LYS A 157 -18.24 16.91 2.13
C LYS A 157 -18.10 17.93 3.25
N LYS A 158 -17.12 17.79 4.15
CA LYS A 158 -16.86 18.77 5.21
C LYS A 158 -16.45 20.14 4.65
N ILE A 159 -15.59 20.17 3.63
CA ILE A 159 -15.14 21.41 2.99
C ILE A 159 -16.31 22.14 2.31
N LYS A 160 -17.25 21.43 1.67
CA LYS A 160 -18.46 22.02 1.08
C LYS A 160 -19.44 22.61 2.13
N ASN A 161 -19.37 22.19 3.37
CA ASN A 161 -20.25 22.65 4.45
C ASN A 161 -19.65 23.77 5.34
N VAL A 162 -18.45 24.24 5.06
CA VAL A 162 -17.81 25.36 5.76
C VAL A 162 -17.87 26.62 4.89
N SER A 163 -19.09 27.11 4.61
CA SER A 163 -19.31 28.51 4.37
C SER A 163 -20.22 29.02 5.49
N THR A 164 -19.60 29.41 6.61
CA THR A 164 -20.29 29.87 7.82
C THR A 164 -20.47 31.38 7.79
N LYS A 165 -21.02 31.96 6.72
CA LYS A 165 -21.56 33.30 6.84
C LYS A 165 -22.91 33.23 7.53
N THR A 166 -23.07 33.97 8.61
CA THR A 166 -24.32 34.12 9.32
C THR A 166 -25.11 35.32 8.77
N CYS A 167 -26.44 35.23 8.77
CA CYS A 167 -27.32 36.27 8.26
C CYS A 167 -27.22 37.54 9.11
N ILE A 168 -26.87 38.65 8.49
CA ILE A 168 -26.74 39.98 9.12
C ILE A 168 -28.07 40.78 9.15
N ALA A 169 -29.14 40.23 8.60
CA ALA A 169 -30.45 40.92 8.54
C ALA A 169 -31.02 41.09 9.94
N ILE A 170 -31.64 42.27 10.21
CA ILE A 170 -32.34 42.58 11.47
C ILE A 170 -33.75 41.99 11.42
N ILE A 171 -34.17 41.35 12.51
CA ILE A 171 -35.50 40.77 12.69
C ILE A 171 -36.50 41.89 12.90
N ARG A 172 -37.50 42.01 12.04
CA ARG A 172 -38.51 43.11 12.06
C ARG A 172 -39.74 42.84 12.91
N SER A 173 -39.98 41.58 13.33
CA SER A 173 -41.21 41.20 14.05
C SER A 173 -40.95 40.03 15.02
N GLY A 174 -41.79 39.89 16.05
CA GLY A 174 -41.74 38.83 17.06
C GLY A 174 -40.89 39.19 18.27
N LYS A 175 -40.70 38.22 19.16
CA LYS A 175 -39.96 38.38 20.44
C LYS A 175 -38.52 38.85 20.31
N ARG A 176 -37.88 38.61 19.14
CA ARG A 176 -36.50 38.99 18.82
C ARG A 176 -36.43 40.19 17.87
N LYS A 177 -37.41 41.07 17.85
CA LYS A 177 -37.43 42.29 17.03
C LYS A 177 -36.24 43.19 17.42
N GLY A 178 -35.48 43.64 16.41
CA GLY A 178 -34.30 44.48 16.59
C GLY A 178 -32.97 43.72 16.66
N GLU A 179 -32.98 42.38 16.86
CA GLU A 179 -31.77 41.57 16.87
C GLU A 179 -31.31 41.12 15.48
N ILE A 180 -30.01 40.79 15.36
CA ILE A 180 -29.45 40.15 14.15
C ILE A 180 -29.97 38.72 14.04
N CYS A 181 -30.38 38.32 12.84
CA CYS A 181 -30.96 37.01 12.59
C CYS A 181 -30.03 35.83 12.92
N GLY A 182 -28.73 35.91 12.63
CA GLY A 182 -27.71 34.91 12.98
C GLY A 182 -27.87 33.53 12.33
N CYS A 183 -28.87 33.29 11.48
CA CYS A 183 -29.09 32.04 10.81
C CYS A 183 -27.96 31.74 9.76
N LYS A 184 -27.55 30.50 9.64
CA LYS A 184 -26.56 30.09 8.60
C LYS A 184 -27.09 30.41 7.20
N CYS A 185 -26.28 31.10 6.39
CA CYS A 185 -26.57 31.42 5.00
C CYS A 185 -26.15 30.30 4.06
N LYS A 186 -26.89 30.10 2.95
CA LYS A 186 -26.49 29.21 1.85
C LYS A 186 -25.75 30.05 0.81
N ASN A 187 -24.85 29.42 0.04
CA ASN A 187 -24.18 30.02 -1.12
C ASN A 187 -23.36 31.29 -0.85
N ASN A 188 -22.68 31.37 0.30
CA ASN A 188 -21.78 32.49 0.60
C ASN A 188 -22.44 33.88 0.64
N GLU A 189 -23.76 33.96 0.67
CA GLU A 189 -24.52 35.20 0.77
C GLU A 189 -24.55 35.74 2.20
N ASN A 190 -24.74 37.05 2.35
CA ASN A 190 -24.79 37.71 3.68
C ASN A 190 -26.18 37.65 4.32
N MET A 191 -27.20 37.08 3.66
CA MET A 191 -28.55 36.91 4.16
C MET A 191 -29.06 35.47 3.99
N CYS A 192 -29.85 34.99 4.94
CA CYS A 192 -30.49 33.67 4.86
C CYS A 192 -31.70 33.72 3.85
N GLY A 193 -32.12 32.55 3.35
CA GLY A 193 -33.17 32.45 2.35
C GLY A 193 -34.46 33.19 2.69
N ARG A 194 -34.84 33.24 3.98
CA ARG A 194 -36.05 34.03 4.46
C ARG A 194 -35.89 35.53 4.26
N HIS A 195 -34.68 36.06 4.45
CA HIS A 195 -34.44 37.51 4.32
C HIS A 195 -34.14 37.94 2.88
N ILE A 196 -33.58 37.05 2.06
CA ILE A 196 -33.41 37.26 0.60
C ILE A 196 -34.77 37.37 -0.08
N SER A 197 -35.68 36.45 0.21
CA SER A 197 -37.04 36.46 -0.38
C SER A 197 -37.81 37.75 -0.05
N LYS A 198 -37.73 38.23 1.22
CA LYS A 198 -38.35 39.47 1.65
C LYS A 198 -37.74 40.70 0.99
N LYS A 199 -36.44 40.71 0.67
CA LYS A 199 -35.79 41.83 -0.02
C LYS A 199 -36.22 41.90 -1.50
N LYS A 200 -36.39 40.77 -2.16
CA LYS A 200 -36.89 40.71 -3.56
C LYS A 200 -38.30 41.29 -3.67
N VAL A 201 -39.20 40.93 -2.75
CA VAL A 201 -40.60 41.43 -2.76
C VAL A 201 -40.64 42.96 -2.54
N LEU A 202 -39.84 43.54 -1.67
CA LEU A 202 -39.78 44.98 -1.45
C LEU A 202 -39.29 45.76 -2.70
N ASN A 203 -38.30 45.24 -3.39
CA ASN A 203 -37.79 45.89 -4.61
C ASN A 203 -38.80 45.88 -5.78
N THR A 204 -39.68 44.89 -5.85
CA THR A 204 -40.73 44.80 -6.88
C THR A 204 -41.85 45.80 -6.63
N ILE A 205 -42.11 46.20 -5.39
CA ILE A 205 -43.17 47.18 -5.00
C ILE A 205 -42.71 48.64 -5.19
N ILE A 206 -41.43 48.91 -5.21
CA ILE A 206 -40.85 50.28 -5.39
C ILE A 206 -40.65 50.61 -6.88
N SER A 207 -40.87 49.65 -7.79
CA SER A 207 -40.70 49.81 -9.26
C SER A 207 -42.03 49.93 -9.99
N ILE A 208 -43.13 50.26 -9.31
CA ILE A 208 -44.42 50.65 -9.82
C ILE A 208 -44.67 52.07 -9.31
#